data_b15d19fcb254a30903578afd7de294ea
#
_entry.id   b15d19fcb254a30903578afd7de294ea
#
_cell.length_a   1.000
_cell.length_b   1.000
_cell.length_c   1.000
_cell.angle_alpha   90.00
_cell.angle_beta   90.00
_cell.angle_gamma   90.00
#
_symmetry.space_group_name_H-M   'P 1'
#
loop_
_entity.id
_entity.type
_entity.pdbx_description
1 polymer ?
#
loop_
_entity_poly.entity_id
_entity_poly.type
_entity_poly.pdbx_seq_one_letter_code
_entity_poly.pdbx_strand_id
1 'polypeptide(L)'
;TILVVVPLTLLNMISICRPLAYAQSLARAIAGGDLSQTIRVSGKDEVADLQRALHDMQSGLGALVAQVRDASGSLAIASQEIASGNQDLSARTEQTAGHAQDAVGTLSGLTATVQQTAGSSQTANQLARSASGTATRGGAVVQQAVASMQEISASSRKINDIIGLIDSIAFQTNILALNAAVEAARAGEQGRGFAVVASEVRSLAQRSAAAASEIKTLIGSSVQAVDGGVRHVEEAGAAMQEIVASVQRVGDIIGEISAAASEQTVGIAQANDSVGEIDRMTQQNAALVEQSAAAADSLREQAARLAQVVQQFRLADAPPERAARAASPPERKRLV
;
A
#
# COMPACT_ATOMS: atom_id res chain seq x y z
N THR A 1 87.27 -4.34 77.17
CA THR A 1 86.02 -3.64 76.82
C THR A 1 85.94 -3.36 75.32
N ILE A 2 86.99 -2.83 74.67
CA ILE A 2 86.97 -2.50 73.20
C ILE A 2 86.78 -3.76 72.30
N LEU A 3 87.43 -4.87 72.70
CA LEU A 3 87.39 -6.14 71.96
C LEU A 3 86.01 -6.83 71.94
N VAL A 4 85.05 -6.45 72.79
CA VAL A 4 83.69 -6.97 72.85
C VAL A 4 82.68 -5.93 72.28
N VAL A 5 82.92 -4.62 72.56
CA VAL A 5 82.02 -3.55 72.14
C VAL A 5 82.04 -3.33 70.61
N VAL A 6 83.23 -3.36 69.97
CA VAL A 6 83.41 -3.17 68.53
C VAL A 6 82.76 -4.31 67.71
N PRO A 7 82.91 -5.62 67.98
CA PRO A 7 82.22 -6.64 67.28
C PRO A 7 80.71 -6.66 67.51
N LEU A 8 80.26 -6.27 68.79
CA LEU A 8 78.80 -6.23 69.04
C LEU A 8 78.11 -5.06 68.35
N THR A 9 78.77 -3.91 68.22
CA THR A 9 78.24 -2.76 67.46
C THR A 9 78.22 -3.04 65.93
N LEU A 10 79.28 -3.74 65.43
CA LEU A 10 79.32 -4.18 64.06
C LEU A 10 78.24 -5.23 63.76
N LEU A 11 78.06 -6.19 64.69
CA LEU A 11 76.96 -7.19 64.52
C LEU A 11 75.58 -6.53 64.53
N ASN A 12 75.33 -5.56 65.44
CA ASN A 12 74.11 -4.81 65.48
C ASN A 12 73.88 -3.96 64.26
N MET A 13 74.93 -3.34 63.74
CA MET A 13 74.86 -2.58 62.49
C MET A 13 74.54 -3.46 61.29
N ILE A 14 75.04 -4.66 61.15
CA ILE A 14 74.82 -5.60 60.07
C ILE A 14 73.46 -6.30 60.20
N SER A 15 73.10 -6.68 61.43
CA SER A 15 71.86 -7.48 61.68
C SER A 15 70.57 -6.60 61.77
N ILE A 16 70.67 -5.37 62.23
CA ILE A 16 69.44 -4.50 62.45
C ILE A 16 69.43 -3.29 61.52
N CYS A 17 70.53 -2.48 61.53
CA CYS A 17 70.50 -1.20 60.80
C CYS A 17 70.46 -1.31 59.28
N ARG A 18 71.20 -2.30 58.67
CA ARG A 18 71.21 -2.50 57.22
C ARG A 18 69.86 -2.99 56.70
N PRO A 19 69.21 -4.04 57.29
CA PRO A 19 67.88 -4.46 56.87
C PRO A 19 66.81 -3.42 57.10
N LEU A 20 66.88 -2.61 58.14
CA LEU A 20 65.92 -1.52 58.38
C LEU A 20 66.09 -0.39 57.33
N ALA A 21 67.38 0.01 57.06
CA ALA A 21 67.60 0.98 55.97
C ALA A 21 67.11 0.48 54.57
N TYR A 22 67.25 -0.82 54.32
CA TYR A 22 66.67 -1.46 53.08
C TYR A 22 65.15 -1.37 53.14
N ALA A 23 64.48 -1.74 54.21
CA ALA A 23 63.01 -1.62 54.30
C ALA A 23 62.53 -0.15 54.13
N GLN A 24 63.28 0.82 54.67
CA GLN A 24 62.99 2.25 54.49
C GLN A 24 63.12 2.68 53.00
N SER A 25 64.17 2.20 52.28
CA SER A 25 64.37 2.50 50.87
C SER A 25 63.27 1.89 49.99
N LEU A 26 62.80 0.67 50.34
CA LEU A 26 61.71 0.02 49.76
C LEU A 26 60.38 0.78 49.92
N ALA A 27 60.11 1.19 51.18
CA ALA A 27 58.91 2.00 51.49
C ALA A 27 58.91 3.30 50.66
N ARG A 28 60.05 3.95 50.50
CA ARG A 28 60.20 5.17 49.71
C ARG A 28 60.02 4.86 48.18
N ALA A 29 60.55 3.74 47.71
CA ALA A 29 60.32 3.31 46.27
C ALA A 29 58.85 3.07 46.04
N ILE A 30 58.14 2.32 46.90
CA ILE A 30 56.69 2.08 46.79
C ILE A 30 55.91 3.41 46.82
N ALA A 31 56.25 4.32 47.75
CA ALA A 31 55.65 5.64 47.86
C ALA A 31 55.91 6.52 46.61
N GLY A 32 57.05 6.33 45.93
CA GLY A 32 57.41 6.96 44.69
C GLY A 32 56.79 6.28 43.45
N GLY A 33 55.98 5.25 43.63
CA GLY A 33 55.31 4.53 42.53
C GLY A 33 56.14 3.40 41.89
N ASP A 34 57.35 3.10 42.40
CA ASP A 34 58.14 2.02 41.91
C ASP A 34 57.78 0.69 42.61
N LEU A 35 56.90 -0.07 41.95
CA LEU A 35 56.44 -1.38 42.37
C LEU A 35 57.23 -2.52 41.68
N SER A 36 58.29 -2.20 40.92
CA SER A 36 59.07 -3.19 40.15
C SER A 36 60.17 -3.83 40.98
N GLN A 37 60.49 -3.29 42.19
CA GLN A 37 61.57 -3.73 43.06
C GLN A 37 61.33 -5.14 43.57
N THR A 38 62.32 -6.01 43.45
CA THR A 38 62.25 -7.37 44.04
C THR A 38 62.58 -7.32 45.53
N ILE A 39 61.60 -7.58 46.37
CA ILE A 39 61.78 -7.59 47.83
C ILE A 39 62.34 -8.95 48.26
N ARG A 40 63.59 -8.96 48.80
CA ARG A 40 64.22 -10.13 49.38
C ARG A 40 64.06 -10.11 50.87
N VAL A 41 63.21 -10.97 51.41
CA VAL A 41 63.05 -11.15 52.83
C VAL A 41 64.20 -12.03 53.36
N SER A 42 64.95 -11.54 54.31
CA SER A 42 66.06 -12.25 54.93
C SER A 42 65.95 -12.16 56.45
N GLY A 43 66.02 -13.34 57.14
CA GLY A 43 65.88 -13.43 58.59
C GLY A 43 64.54 -14.02 59.02
N LYS A 44 64.34 -14.12 60.36
CA LYS A 44 63.14 -14.57 61.04
C LYS A 44 62.79 -13.65 62.23
N ASP A 45 63.22 -12.42 62.18
CA ASP A 45 63.06 -11.39 63.17
C ASP A 45 62.00 -10.38 62.76
N GLU A 46 61.76 -9.39 63.59
CA GLU A 46 60.74 -8.32 63.37
C GLU A 46 61.03 -7.48 62.14
N VAL A 47 62.27 -7.39 61.71
CA VAL A 47 62.66 -6.71 60.45
C VAL A 47 62.30 -7.54 59.25
N ALA A 48 62.42 -8.87 59.31
CA ALA A 48 61.95 -9.77 58.26
C ALA A 48 60.44 -9.75 58.19
N ASP A 49 59.71 -9.60 59.32
CA ASP A 49 58.22 -9.46 59.27
C ASP A 49 57.80 -8.13 58.62
N LEU A 50 58.52 -7.01 58.91
CA LEU A 50 58.30 -5.77 58.19
C LEU A 50 58.55 -5.88 56.69
N GLN A 51 59.63 -6.59 56.26
CA GLN A 51 59.92 -6.80 54.86
C GLN A 51 58.83 -7.63 54.19
N ARG A 52 58.26 -8.64 54.87
CA ARG A 52 57.09 -9.42 54.36
C ARG A 52 55.83 -8.55 54.17
N ALA A 53 55.55 -7.72 55.21
CA ALA A 53 54.38 -6.78 55.09
C ALA A 53 54.54 -5.77 53.95
N LEU A 54 55.76 -5.23 53.73
CA LEU A 54 56.06 -4.38 52.57
C LEU A 54 55.93 -5.11 51.24
N HIS A 55 56.36 -6.41 51.17
CA HIS A 55 56.17 -7.24 50.00
C HIS A 55 54.71 -7.48 49.65
N ASP A 56 53.89 -7.82 50.67
CA ASP A 56 52.47 -8.06 50.50
C ASP A 56 51.73 -6.75 50.07
N MET A 57 52.11 -5.62 50.68
CA MET A 57 51.60 -4.30 50.28
C MET A 57 51.98 -3.97 48.82
N GLN A 58 53.24 -4.18 48.41
CA GLN A 58 53.72 -3.94 47.05
C GLN A 58 52.96 -4.84 46.05
N SER A 59 52.81 -6.13 46.36
CA SER A 59 52.08 -7.08 45.51
C SER A 59 50.62 -6.70 45.37
N GLY A 60 49.93 -6.32 46.46
CA GLY A 60 48.56 -5.86 46.46
C GLY A 60 48.37 -4.58 45.62
N LEU A 61 49.25 -3.58 45.81
CA LEU A 61 49.24 -2.35 45.02
C LEU A 61 49.53 -2.66 43.53
N GLY A 62 50.49 -3.54 43.25
CA GLY A 62 50.80 -3.94 41.89
C GLY A 62 49.61 -4.59 41.17
N ALA A 63 48.88 -5.50 41.85
CA ALA A 63 47.67 -6.12 41.35
C ALA A 63 46.56 -5.10 41.07
N LEU A 64 46.33 -4.16 41.98
CA LEU A 64 45.36 -3.09 41.80
C LEU A 64 45.69 -2.19 40.61
N VAL A 65 46.94 -1.76 40.49
CA VAL A 65 47.40 -0.94 39.35
C VAL A 65 47.25 -1.68 38.03
N ALA A 66 47.58 -2.97 37.96
CA ALA A 66 47.40 -3.80 36.79
C ALA A 66 45.90 -3.89 36.40
N GLN A 67 45.03 -4.14 37.41
CA GLN A 67 43.59 -4.21 37.20
C GLN A 67 42.99 -2.89 36.70
N VAL A 68 43.41 -1.75 37.25
CA VAL A 68 42.95 -0.44 36.77
C VAL A 68 43.45 -0.15 35.37
N ARG A 69 44.66 -0.55 35.02
CA ARG A 69 45.22 -0.40 33.68
C ARG A 69 44.42 -1.21 32.64
N ASP A 70 44.12 -2.47 32.97
CA ASP A 70 43.34 -3.36 32.09
C ASP A 70 41.91 -2.85 31.95
N ALA A 71 41.28 -2.42 33.04
CA ALA A 71 39.94 -1.83 33.02
C ALA A 71 39.88 -0.54 32.17
N SER A 72 40.89 0.34 32.32
CA SER A 72 40.98 1.58 31.54
C SER A 72 41.17 1.28 30.03
N GLY A 73 41.98 0.27 29.69
CA GLY A 73 42.17 -0.19 28.34
C GLY A 73 40.85 -0.72 27.73
N SER A 74 40.14 -1.57 28.49
CA SER A 74 38.84 -2.11 28.06
C SER A 74 37.79 -0.99 27.91
N LEU A 75 37.75 0.00 28.79
CA LEU A 75 36.88 1.15 28.72
C LEU A 75 37.15 2.02 27.46
N ALA A 76 38.43 2.22 27.12
CA ALA A 76 38.80 2.95 25.91
C ALA A 76 38.31 2.24 24.62
N ILE A 77 38.49 0.90 24.59
CA ILE A 77 38.00 0.09 23.45
C ILE A 77 36.46 0.15 23.34
N ALA A 78 35.74 -0.07 24.45
CA ALA A 78 34.29 0.00 24.48
C ALA A 78 33.76 1.38 24.07
N SER A 79 34.41 2.46 24.51
CA SER A 79 34.04 3.83 24.11
C SER A 79 34.24 4.08 22.63
N GLN A 80 35.29 3.50 22.03
CA GLN A 80 35.55 3.58 20.59
C GLN A 80 34.51 2.79 19.79
N GLU A 81 34.08 1.63 20.29
CA GLU A 81 33.02 0.84 19.67
C GLU A 81 31.67 1.59 19.72
N ILE A 82 31.35 2.24 20.84
CA ILE A 82 30.15 3.09 20.97
C ILE A 82 30.21 4.25 19.97
N ALA A 83 31.35 4.92 19.85
CA ALA A 83 31.51 6.01 18.88
C ALA A 83 31.30 5.55 17.44
N SER A 84 31.86 4.39 17.07
CA SER A 84 31.66 3.79 15.73
C SER A 84 30.20 3.37 15.50
N GLY A 85 29.56 2.76 16.50
CA GLY A 85 28.13 2.40 16.45
C GLY A 85 27.22 3.62 16.34
N ASN A 86 27.57 4.73 16.98
CA ASN A 86 26.85 5.99 16.86
C ASN A 86 26.97 6.62 15.47
N GLN A 87 28.12 6.49 14.80
CA GLN A 87 28.27 6.95 13.42
C GLN A 87 27.38 6.15 12.46
N ASP A 88 27.31 4.81 12.63
CA ASP A 88 26.39 3.99 11.85
C ASP A 88 24.93 4.37 12.13
N LEU A 89 24.56 4.55 13.40
CA LEU A 89 23.21 4.96 13.78
C LEU A 89 22.85 6.35 13.23
N SER A 90 23.80 7.30 13.19
CA SER A 90 23.61 8.61 12.57
C SER A 90 23.27 8.49 11.09
N ALA A 91 24.08 7.72 10.34
CA ALA A 91 23.86 7.52 8.91
C ALA A 91 22.49 6.85 8.63
N ARG A 92 22.11 5.85 9.44
CA ARG A 92 20.79 5.20 9.33
C ARG A 92 19.65 6.12 9.72
N THR A 93 19.85 7.01 10.67
CA THR A 93 18.86 8.01 11.09
C THR A 93 18.61 9.01 9.98
N GLU A 94 19.67 9.52 9.33
CA GLU A 94 19.57 10.39 8.15
C GLU A 94 18.87 9.69 6.97
N GLN A 95 19.22 8.44 6.71
CA GLN A 95 18.57 7.63 5.67
C GLN A 95 17.07 7.44 5.97
N THR A 96 16.72 7.16 7.24
CA THR A 96 15.32 7.01 7.66
C THR A 96 14.53 8.31 7.49
N ALA A 97 15.15 9.46 7.81
CA ALA A 97 14.56 10.78 7.57
C ALA A 97 14.24 10.99 6.08
N GLY A 98 15.20 10.65 5.19
CA GLY A 98 15.00 10.71 3.74
C GLY A 98 13.83 9.83 3.27
N HIS A 99 13.77 8.58 3.74
CA HIS A 99 12.67 7.67 3.40
C HIS A 99 11.32 8.14 3.93
N ALA A 100 11.27 8.74 5.12
CA ALA A 100 10.05 9.33 5.67
C ALA A 100 9.55 10.48 4.79
N GLN A 101 10.46 11.34 4.33
CA GLN A 101 10.14 12.47 3.46
C GLN A 101 9.64 12.03 2.08
N ASP A 102 10.24 10.99 1.49
CA ASP A 102 9.78 10.37 0.24
C ASP A 102 8.39 9.73 0.42
N ALA A 103 8.14 9.08 1.56
CA ALA A 103 6.83 8.51 1.89
C ALA A 103 5.75 9.59 1.98
N VAL A 104 6.02 10.74 2.61
CA VAL A 104 5.10 11.90 2.64
C VAL A 104 4.77 12.38 1.23
N GLY A 105 5.79 12.52 0.37
CA GLY A 105 5.60 12.88 -1.03
C GLY A 105 4.69 11.90 -1.79
N THR A 106 4.92 10.60 -1.58
CA THR A 106 4.12 9.53 -2.19
C THR A 106 2.67 9.54 -1.67
N LEU A 107 2.46 9.69 -0.36
CA LEU A 107 1.13 9.77 0.25
C LEU A 107 0.35 11.01 -0.24
N SER A 108 1.04 12.13 -0.43
CA SER A 108 0.44 13.34 -1.03
C SER A 108 -0.04 13.08 -2.47
N GLY A 109 0.78 12.42 -3.29
CA GLY A 109 0.40 12.02 -4.65
C GLY A 109 -0.78 11.04 -4.68
N LEU A 110 -0.78 10.05 -3.76
CA LEU A 110 -1.89 9.11 -3.60
C LEU A 110 -3.18 9.83 -3.18
N THR A 111 -3.09 10.79 -2.25
CA THR A 111 -4.25 11.61 -1.83
C THR A 111 -4.88 12.32 -3.01
N ALA A 112 -4.06 12.98 -3.85
CA ALA A 112 -4.54 13.66 -5.04
C ALA A 112 -5.21 12.70 -6.04
N THR A 113 -4.62 11.51 -6.24
CA THR A 113 -5.17 10.48 -7.14
C THR A 113 -6.51 9.93 -6.64
N VAL A 114 -6.62 9.67 -5.33
CA VAL A 114 -7.87 9.18 -4.72
C VAL A 114 -8.97 10.25 -4.80
N GLN A 115 -8.65 11.53 -4.55
CA GLN A 115 -9.59 12.63 -4.71
C GLN A 115 -10.06 12.78 -6.16
N GLN A 116 -9.15 12.65 -7.12
CA GLN A 116 -9.50 12.66 -8.54
C GLN A 116 -10.40 11.48 -8.90
N THR A 117 -10.11 10.28 -8.37
CA THR A 117 -10.94 9.08 -8.58
C THR A 117 -12.34 9.27 -8.03
N ALA A 118 -12.49 9.82 -6.83
CA ALA A 118 -13.78 10.14 -6.22
C ALA A 118 -14.57 11.15 -7.08
N GLY A 119 -13.94 12.23 -7.54
CA GLY A 119 -14.53 13.21 -8.43
C GLY A 119 -14.96 12.63 -9.78
N SER A 120 -14.11 11.78 -10.38
CA SER A 120 -14.43 11.08 -11.63
C SER A 120 -15.61 10.12 -11.45
N SER A 121 -15.67 9.40 -10.33
CA SER A 121 -16.76 8.50 -9.98
C SER A 121 -18.10 9.26 -9.81
N GLN A 122 -18.06 10.42 -9.18
CA GLN A 122 -19.25 11.26 -9.04
C GLN A 122 -19.77 11.73 -10.41
N THR A 123 -18.88 12.15 -11.30
CA THR A 123 -19.21 12.56 -12.67
C THR A 123 -19.76 11.38 -13.48
N ALA A 124 -19.15 10.21 -13.39
CA ALA A 124 -19.60 8.99 -14.07
C ALA A 124 -20.99 8.54 -13.57
N ASN A 125 -21.28 8.66 -12.26
CA ASN A 125 -22.59 8.37 -11.69
C ASN A 125 -23.66 9.30 -12.26
N GLN A 126 -23.36 10.59 -12.38
CA GLN A 126 -24.28 11.55 -12.98
C GLN A 126 -24.55 11.24 -14.45
N LEU A 127 -23.52 10.85 -15.20
CA LEU A 127 -23.66 10.46 -16.62
C LEU A 127 -24.49 9.18 -16.75
N ALA A 128 -24.25 8.17 -15.89
CA ALA A 128 -25.04 6.93 -15.87
C ALA A 128 -26.53 7.24 -15.59
N ARG A 129 -26.85 8.07 -14.61
CA ARG A 129 -28.21 8.48 -14.32
C ARG A 129 -28.87 9.19 -15.51
N SER A 130 -28.15 10.07 -16.20
CA SER A 130 -28.62 10.75 -17.41
C SER A 130 -28.89 9.79 -18.55
N ALA A 131 -27.98 8.84 -18.78
CA ALA A 131 -28.13 7.80 -19.80
C ALA A 131 -29.34 6.89 -19.52
N SER A 132 -29.50 6.44 -18.25
CA SER A 132 -30.69 5.68 -17.82
C SER A 132 -31.99 6.43 -18.06
N GLY A 133 -32.04 7.71 -17.70
CA GLY A 133 -33.22 8.57 -17.94
C GLY A 133 -33.52 8.74 -19.45
N THR A 134 -32.48 8.83 -20.27
CA THR A 134 -32.64 8.94 -21.73
C THR A 134 -33.14 7.62 -22.33
N ALA A 135 -32.58 6.46 -21.90
CA ALA A 135 -33.04 5.15 -22.35
C ALA A 135 -34.50 4.87 -21.90
N THR A 136 -34.87 5.27 -20.68
CA THR A 136 -36.26 5.16 -20.18
C THR A 136 -37.24 5.98 -21.02
N ARG A 137 -36.90 7.24 -21.36
CA ARG A 137 -37.71 8.05 -22.28
C ARG A 137 -37.78 7.42 -23.69
N GLY A 138 -36.67 6.90 -24.20
CA GLY A 138 -36.62 6.17 -25.46
C GLY A 138 -37.56 4.97 -25.45
N GLY A 139 -37.56 4.19 -24.38
CA GLY A 139 -38.51 3.09 -24.18
C GLY A 139 -39.99 3.51 -24.23
N ALA A 140 -40.29 4.64 -23.57
CA ALA A 140 -41.68 5.19 -23.63
C ALA A 140 -42.11 5.61 -25.04
N VAL A 141 -41.22 6.24 -25.82
CA VAL A 141 -41.45 6.59 -27.21
C VAL A 141 -41.67 5.34 -28.10
N VAL A 142 -40.89 4.31 -27.86
CA VAL A 142 -41.03 3.01 -28.54
C VAL A 142 -42.40 2.38 -28.23
N GLN A 143 -42.84 2.38 -26.96
CA GLN A 143 -44.16 1.86 -26.60
C GLN A 143 -45.30 2.64 -27.28
N GLN A 144 -45.20 3.97 -27.40
CA GLN A 144 -46.14 4.78 -28.11
C GLN A 144 -46.18 4.45 -29.62
N ALA A 145 -45.00 4.18 -30.23
CA ALA A 145 -44.91 3.75 -31.61
C ALA A 145 -45.57 2.38 -31.83
N VAL A 146 -45.40 1.41 -30.92
CA VAL A 146 -46.11 0.12 -30.94
C VAL A 146 -47.64 0.34 -30.93
N ALA A 147 -48.14 1.17 -30.01
CA ALA A 147 -49.55 1.46 -29.92
C ALA A 147 -50.11 2.07 -31.23
N SER A 148 -49.40 3.04 -31.81
CA SER A 148 -49.78 3.63 -33.12
C SER A 148 -49.76 2.62 -34.26
N MET A 149 -48.79 1.73 -34.33
CA MET A 149 -48.73 0.65 -35.34
C MET A 149 -49.88 -0.35 -35.16
N GLN A 150 -50.28 -0.67 -33.94
CA GLN A 150 -51.47 -1.51 -33.66
C GLN A 150 -52.73 -0.88 -34.12
N GLU A 151 -52.91 0.44 -33.94
CA GLU A 151 -54.05 1.19 -34.44
C GLU A 151 -54.12 1.20 -35.98
N ILE A 152 -52.95 1.35 -36.66
CA ILE A 152 -52.84 1.28 -38.12
C ILE A 152 -53.21 -0.12 -38.60
N SER A 153 -52.70 -1.19 -37.93
CA SER A 153 -53.05 -2.56 -38.25
C SER A 153 -54.59 -2.81 -38.15
N ALA A 154 -55.20 -2.35 -37.04
CA ALA A 154 -56.64 -2.47 -36.81
C ALA A 154 -57.45 -1.72 -37.87
N SER A 155 -57.05 -0.49 -38.24
CA SER A 155 -57.70 0.30 -39.27
C SER A 155 -57.58 -0.34 -40.64
N SER A 156 -56.41 -0.89 -40.99
CA SER A 156 -56.15 -1.59 -42.25
C SER A 156 -57.00 -2.86 -42.39
N ARG A 157 -57.22 -3.59 -41.27
CA ARG A 157 -58.14 -4.76 -41.28
C ARG A 157 -59.56 -4.34 -41.54
N LYS A 158 -60.07 -3.22 -40.93
CA LYS A 158 -61.41 -2.67 -41.23
C LYS A 158 -61.52 -2.26 -42.68
N ILE A 159 -60.50 -1.65 -43.28
CA ILE A 159 -60.51 -1.32 -44.72
C ILE A 159 -60.61 -2.58 -45.54
N ASN A 160 -59.88 -3.64 -45.19
CA ASN A 160 -59.96 -4.94 -45.91
C ASN A 160 -61.37 -5.52 -45.88
N ASP A 161 -62.05 -5.45 -44.75
CA ASP A 161 -63.46 -5.88 -44.63
C ASP A 161 -64.39 -5.07 -45.53
N ILE A 162 -64.20 -3.71 -45.52
CA ILE A 162 -65.01 -2.82 -46.42
C ILE A 162 -64.76 -3.15 -47.91
N ILE A 163 -63.51 -3.39 -48.30
CA ILE A 163 -63.16 -3.79 -49.67
C ILE A 163 -63.81 -5.16 -50.05
N GLY A 164 -63.83 -6.10 -49.06
CA GLY A 164 -64.56 -7.36 -49.22
C GLY A 164 -66.09 -7.15 -49.49
N LEU A 165 -66.69 -6.19 -48.79
CA LEU A 165 -68.10 -5.82 -49.03
C LEU A 165 -68.30 -5.18 -50.39
N ILE A 166 -67.40 -4.28 -50.82
CA ILE A 166 -67.48 -3.63 -52.16
C ILE A 166 -67.36 -4.69 -53.26
N ASP A 167 -66.42 -5.66 -53.11
CA ASP A 167 -66.28 -6.77 -54.07
C ASP A 167 -67.59 -7.58 -54.14
N SER A 168 -68.20 -7.92 -53.04
CA SER A 168 -69.52 -8.56 -52.95
C SER A 168 -70.65 -7.76 -53.67
N ILE A 169 -70.70 -6.42 -53.42
CA ILE A 169 -71.67 -5.53 -54.11
C ILE A 169 -71.41 -5.50 -55.59
N ALA A 170 -70.16 -5.43 -56.02
CA ALA A 170 -69.81 -5.47 -57.44
C ALA A 170 -70.25 -6.79 -58.07
N PHE A 171 -70.02 -7.93 -57.41
CA PHE A 171 -70.52 -9.22 -57.88
C PHE A 171 -72.09 -9.28 -58.02
N GLN A 172 -72.78 -8.82 -56.96
CA GLN A 172 -74.26 -8.74 -57.00
C GLN A 172 -74.72 -7.85 -58.12
N THR A 173 -74.13 -6.71 -58.36
CA THR A 173 -74.42 -5.78 -59.42
C THR A 173 -74.19 -6.40 -60.81
N ASN A 174 -73.10 -7.14 -60.95
CA ASN A 174 -72.78 -7.89 -62.18
C ASN A 174 -73.86 -8.93 -62.48
N ILE A 175 -74.38 -9.67 -61.48
CA ILE A 175 -75.50 -10.64 -61.66
C ILE A 175 -76.80 -9.95 -61.98
N LEU A 176 -77.11 -8.84 -61.32
CA LEU A 176 -78.28 -8.03 -61.61
C LEU A 176 -78.25 -7.48 -63.03
N ALA A 177 -77.13 -6.96 -63.49
CA ALA A 177 -76.95 -6.50 -64.88
C ALA A 177 -77.10 -7.62 -65.93
N LEU A 178 -76.55 -8.82 -65.59
CA LEU A 178 -76.75 -9.98 -66.45
C LEU A 178 -78.22 -10.37 -66.60
N ASN A 179 -78.96 -10.41 -65.47
CA ASN A 179 -80.37 -10.72 -65.47
C ASN A 179 -81.18 -9.66 -66.29
N ALA A 180 -80.81 -8.36 -66.13
CA ALA A 180 -81.41 -7.28 -66.90
C ALA A 180 -81.13 -7.39 -68.41
N ALA A 181 -79.89 -7.79 -68.81
CA ALA A 181 -79.46 -8.00 -70.14
C ALA A 181 -80.26 -9.17 -70.80
N VAL A 182 -80.48 -10.24 -70.04
CA VAL A 182 -81.29 -11.39 -70.49
C VAL A 182 -82.74 -11.01 -70.72
N GLU A 183 -83.34 -10.24 -69.81
CA GLU A 183 -84.73 -9.81 -69.93
C GLU A 183 -84.92 -8.78 -71.08
N ALA A 184 -83.90 -7.89 -71.27
CA ALA A 184 -83.86 -6.98 -72.40
C ALA A 184 -83.78 -7.71 -73.75
N ALA A 185 -83.03 -8.79 -73.84
CA ALA A 185 -82.96 -9.65 -74.98
C ALA A 185 -84.31 -10.38 -75.28
N ARG A 186 -85.01 -10.73 -74.21
CA ARG A 186 -86.35 -11.36 -74.26
C ARG A 186 -87.45 -10.44 -74.77
N ALA A 187 -87.32 -9.12 -74.50
CA ALA A 187 -88.24 -8.09 -74.97
C ALA A 187 -88.06 -7.70 -76.49
N GLY A 188 -87.05 -8.28 -77.14
CA GLY A 188 -86.84 -8.08 -78.60
C GLY A 188 -86.44 -6.64 -78.94
N GLU A 189 -86.97 -6.03 -80.00
CA GLU A 189 -86.67 -4.67 -80.47
C GLU A 189 -87.01 -3.59 -79.41
N GLN A 190 -87.99 -3.82 -78.55
CA GLN A 190 -88.40 -2.88 -77.50
C GLN A 190 -87.36 -2.85 -76.30
N GLY A 191 -86.52 -3.87 -76.16
CA GLY A 191 -85.53 -4.00 -75.11
C GLY A 191 -84.15 -3.43 -75.48
N ARG A 192 -83.87 -2.99 -76.70
CA ARG A 192 -82.53 -2.59 -77.21
C ARG A 192 -81.86 -1.50 -76.31
N GLY A 193 -82.60 -0.49 -75.93
CA GLY A 193 -82.05 0.58 -75.03
C GLY A 193 -81.68 0.06 -73.65
N PHE A 194 -82.49 -0.86 -73.11
CA PHE A 194 -82.20 -1.51 -71.78
C PHE A 194 -81.00 -2.47 -71.89
N ALA A 195 -80.83 -3.16 -73.00
CA ALA A 195 -79.64 -4.05 -73.20
C ALA A 195 -78.31 -3.27 -73.19
N VAL A 196 -78.27 -2.07 -73.79
CA VAL A 196 -77.08 -1.22 -73.76
C VAL A 196 -76.75 -0.73 -72.27
N VAL A 197 -77.78 -0.29 -71.56
CA VAL A 197 -77.57 0.12 -70.14
C VAL A 197 -77.15 -1.08 -69.32
N ALA A 198 -77.74 -2.24 -69.44
CA ALA A 198 -77.36 -3.46 -68.73
C ALA A 198 -75.93 -3.88 -69.06
N SER A 199 -75.48 -3.78 -70.30
CA SER A 199 -74.08 -4.04 -70.67
C SER A 199 -73.11 -3.04 -70.01
N GLU A 200 -73.45 -1.76 -69.97
CA GLU A 200 -72.62 -0.73 -69.34
C GLU A 200 -72.55 -0.90 -67.80
N VAL A 201 -73.68 -1.20 -67.12
CA VAL A 201 -73.71 -1.52 -65.71
C VAL A 201 -72.87 -2.77 -65.40
N ARG A 202 -72.94 -3.77 -66.24
CA ARG A 202 -72.15 -4.99 -66.15
C ARG A 202 -70.65 -4.69 -66.26
N SER A 203 -70.23 -3.89 -67.23
CA SER A 203 -68.83 -3.45 -67.42
C SER A 203 -68.33 -2.65 -66.21
N LEU A 204 -69.16 -1.73 -65.67
CA LEU A 204 -68.82 -0.95 -64.46
C LEU A 204 -68.67 -1.87 -63.25
N ALA A 205 -69.56 -2.86 -63.08
CA ALA A 205 -69.46 -3.83 -62.00
C ALA A 205 -68.17 -4.68 -62.10
N GLN A 206 -67.75 -5.15 -63.26
CA GLN A 206 -66.52 -5.86 -63.47
C GLN A 206 -65.28 -4.99 -63.18
N ARG A 207 -65.29 -3.73 -63.63
CA ARG A 207 -64.20 -2.77 -63.29
C ARG A 207 -64.16 -2.48 -61.83
N SER A 208 -65.31 -2.37 -61.16
CA SER A 208 -65.31 -2.15 -59.66
C SER A 208 -64.77 -3.38 -58.95
N ALA A 209 -65.11 -4.58 -59.30
CA ALA A 209 -64.53 -5.83 -58.74
C ALA A 209 -63.01 -5.93 -58.95
N ALA A 210 -62.52 -5.58 -60.14
CA ALA A 210 -61.10 -5.55 -60.42
C ALA A 210 -60.35 -4.53 -59.52
N ALA A 211 -60.92 -3.30 -59.43
CA ALA A 211 -60.33 -2.28 -58.55
C ALA A 211 -60.39 -2.69 -57.08
N ALA A 212 -61.48 -3.29 -56.61
CA ALA A 212 -61.57 -3.81 -55.24
C ALA A 212 -60.49 -4.92 -54.95
N SER A 213 -60.28 -5.81 -55.87
CA SER A 213 -59.24 -6.86 -55.79
C SER A 213 -57.84 -6.26 -55.69
N GLU A 214 -57.54 -5.22 -56.48
CA GLU A 214 -56.24 -4.53 -56.43
C GLU A 214 -56.03 -3.86 -55.11
N ILE A 215 -57.02 -3.12 -54.59
CA ILE A 215 -56.97 -2.46 -53.27
C ILE A 215 -56.81 -3.51 -52.18
N LYS A 216 -57.51 -4.64 -52.25
CA LYS A 216 -57.37 -5.74 -51.27
C LYS A 216 -55.95 -6.25 -51.20
N THR A 217 -55.26 -6.40 -52.32
CA THR A 217 -53.88 -6.82 -52.40
C THR A 217 -52.94 -5.78 -51.75
N LEU A 218 -53.15 -4.50 -52.05
CA LEU A 218 -52.34 -3.39 -51.43
C LEU A 218 -52.53 -3.30 -49.94
N ILE A 219 -53.80 -3.44 -49.49
CA ILE A 219 -54.07 -3.43 -48.01
C ILE A 219 -53.45 -4.66 -47.34
N GLY A 220 -53.53 -5.85 -47.96
CA GLY A 220 -52.89 -7.04 -47.45
C GLY A 220 -51.37 -6.88 -47.30
N SER A 221 -50.71 -6.31 -48.29
CA SER A 221 -49.28 -5.98 -48.21
C SER A 221 -48.98 -4.94 -47.14
N SER A 222 -49.82 -3.95 -46.95
CA SER A 222 -49.69 -2.91 -45.93
C SER A 222 -49.81 -3.51 -44.52
N VAL A 223 -50.79 -4.40 -44.28
CA VAL A 223 -50.90 -5.12 -42.97
C VAL A 223 -49.66 -5.93 -42.68
N GLN A 224 -49.13 -6.67 -43.65
CA GLN A 224 -47.89 -7.43 -43.45
C GLN A 224 -46.69 -6.53 -43.11
N ALA A 225 -46.56 -5.39 -43.79
CA ALA A 225 -45.48 -4.42 -43.50
C ALA A 225 -45.61 -3.82 -42.11
N VAL A 226 -46.85 -3.47 -41.66
CA VAL A 226 -47.12 -2.96 -40.33
C VAL A 226 -46.82 -4.02 -39.25
N ASP A 227 -47.26 -5.27 -39.44
CA ASP A 227 -47.01 -6.38 -38.51
C ASP A 227 -45.49 -6.69 -38.41
N GLY A 228 -44.73 -6.55 -39.51
CA GLY A 228 -43.26 -6.57 -39.49
C GLY A 228 -42.65 -5.42 -38.71
N GLY A 229 -43.17 -4.20 -38.91
CA GLY A 229 -42.76 -3.01 -38.19
C GLY A 229 -43.00 -3.09 -36.69
N VAL A 230 -44.15 -3.64 -36.25
CA VAL A 230 -44.44 -3.87 -34.82
C VAL A 230 -43.34 -4.74 -34.19
N ARG A 231 -42.95 -5.85 -34.79
CA ARG A 231 -41.90 -6.72 -34.26
C ARG A 231 -40.56 -5.99 -34.09
N HIS A 232 -40.14 -5.23 -35.09
CA HIS A 232 -38.88 -4.48 -35.01
C HIS A 232 -38.91 -3.39 -33.91
N VAL A 233 -40.07 -2.75 -33.71
CA VAL A 233 -40.24 -1.74 -32.67
C VAL A 233 -40.26 -2.39 -31.28
N GLU A 234 -40.90 -3.58 -31.15
CA GLU A 234 -40.86 -4.37 -29.88
C GLU A 234 -39.45 -4.81 -29.54
N GLU A 235 -38.66 -5.28 -30.51
CA GLU A 235 -37.24 -5.62 -30.36
C GLU A 235 -36.42 -4.39 -29.86
N ALA A 236 -36.67 -3.22 -30.46
CA ALA A 236 -36.04 -1.99 -30.03
C ALA A 236 -36.43 -1.61 -28.56
N GLY A 237 -37.68 -1.87 -28.18
CA GLY A 237 -38.17 -1.70 -26.81
C GLY A 237 -37.44 -2.58 -25.80
N ALA A 238 -37.26 -3.86 -26.14
CA ALA A 238 -36.50 -4.80 -25.31
C ALA A 238 -35.04 -4.36 -25.17
N ALA A 239 -34.39 -3.92 -26.26
CA ALA A 239 -33.03 -3.38 -26.21
C ALA A 239 -32.91 -2.13 -25.31
N MET A 240 -33.89 -1.24 -25.28
CA MET A 240 -33.93 -0.09 -24.38
C MET A 240 -33.99 -0.54 -22.91
N GLN A 241 -34.76 -1.55 -22.57
CA GLN A 241 -34.82 -2.12 -21.23
C GLN A 241 -33.49 -2.74 -20.79
N GLU A 242 -32.81 -3.45 -21.69
CA GLU A 242 -31.50 -4.02 -21.45
C GLU A 242 -30.42 -2.93 -21.19
N ILE A 243 -30.50 -1.82 -21.95
CA ILE A 243 -29.63 -0.66 -21.74
C ILE A 243 -29.88 -0.07 -20.34
N VAL A 244 -31.13 0.12 -19.91
CA VAL A 244 -31.46 0.63 -18.58
C VAL A 244 -30.86 -0.27 -17.49
N ALA A 245 -31.05 -1.60 -17.60
CA ALA A 245 -30.51 -2.56 -16.64
C ALA A 245 -28.97 -2.57 -16.61
N SER A 246 -28.32 -2.40 -17.76
CA SER A 246 -26.87 -2.35 -17.87
C SER A 246 -26.31 -1.05 -17.27
N VAL A 247 -26.92 0.08 -17.51
CA VAL A 247 -26.53 1.37 -16.95
C VAL A 247 -26.75 1.39 -15.43
N GLN A 248 -27.79 0.71 -14.93
CA GLN A 248 -27.99 0.57 -13.48
C GLN A 248 -26.81 -0.18 -12.84
N ARG A 249 -26.41 -1.31 -13.42
CA ARG A 249 -25.21 -2.07 -12.93
C ARG A 249 -23.93 -1.23 -12.95
N VAL A 250 -23.76 -0.40 -13.99
CA VAL A 250 -22.63 0.55 -14.05
C VAL A 250 -22.70 1.55 -12.88
N GLY A 251 -23.90 2.05 -12.58
CA GLY A 251 -24.12 2.95 -11.44
C GLY A 251 -23.76 2.31 -10.09
N ASP A 252 -24.10 1.03 -9.90
CA ASP A 252 -23.77 0.27 -8.70
C ASP A 252 -22.24 0.11 -8.53
N ILE A 253 -21.53 -0.27 -9.59
CA ILE A 253 -20.07 -0.38 -9.62
C ILE A 253 -19.41 0.97 -9.29
N ILE A 254 -19.91 2.07 -9.85
CA ILE A 254 -19.41 3.41 -9.54
C ILE A 254 -19.62 3.75 -8.06
N GLY A 255 -20.74 3.31 -7.49
CA GLY A 255 -21.02 3.44 -6.06
C GLY A 255 -19.96 2.73 -5.20
N GLU A 256 -19.61 1.50 -5.56
CA GLU A 256 -18.54 0.72 -4.90
C GLU A 256 -17.18 1.41 -5.02
N ILE A 257 -16.82 1.91 -6.22
CA ILE A 257 -15.57 2.66 -6.43
C ILE A 257 -15.53 3.92 -5.54
N SER A 258 -16.65 4.64 -5.41
CA SER A 258 -16.72 5.84 -4.57
C SER A 258 -16.55 5.51 -3.08
N ALA A 259 -17.14 4.40 -2.61
CA ALA A 259 -16.98 3.91 -1.25
C ALA A 259 -15.52 3.50 -0.97
N ALA A 260 -14.89 2.75 -1.89
CA ALA A 260 -13.48 2.35 -1.78
C ALA A 260 -12.54 3.57 -1.77
N ALA A 261 -12.79 4.59 -2.59
CA ALA A 261 -12.01 5.82 -2.59
C ALA A 261 -12.13 6.58 -1.25
N SER A 262 -13.31 6.57 -0.63
CA SER A 262 -13.50 7.16 0.70
C SER A 262 -12.72 6.40 1.77
N GLU A 263 -12.76 5.07 1.76
CA GLU A 263 -12.00 4.23 2.68
C GLU A 263 -10.47 4.42 2.49
N GLN A 264 -10.00 4.49 1.24
CA GLN A 264 -8.60 4.80 0.94
C GLN A 264 -8.17 6.15 1.49
N THR A 265 -9.03 7.18 1.46
CA THR A 265 -8.73 8.49 2.04
C THR A 265 -8.45 8.38 3.54
N VAL A 266 -9.25 7.59 4.27
CA VAL A 266 -9.02 7.35 5.71
C VAL A 266 -7.71 6.58 5.95
N GLY A 267 -7.47 5.53 5.16
CA GLY A 267 -6.23 4.75 5.26
C GLY A 267 -4.97 5.59 4.97
N ILE A 268 -5.01 6.48 3.98
CA ILE A 268 -3.91 7.40 3.67
C ILE A 268 -3.69 8.40 4.81
N ALA A 269 -4.74 8.94 5.43
CA ALA A 269 -4.61 9.82 6.58
C ALA A 269 -3.92 9.10 7.75
N GLN A 270 -4.30 7.87 8.05
CA GLN A 270 -3.67 7.07 9.10
C GLN A 270 -2.19 6.73 8.78
N ALA A 271 -1.88 6.43 7.51
CA ALA A 271 -0.51 6.23 7.07
C ALA A 271 0.34 7.50 7.23
N ASN A 272 -0.24 8.68 6.91
CA ASN A 272 0.43 9.96 7.09
C ASN A 272 0.74 10.26 8.55
N ASP A 273 -0.18 9.96 9.47
CA ASP A 273 0.05 10.10 10.92
C ASP A 273 1.20 9.18 11.38
N SER A 274 1.24 7.94 10.88
CA SER A 274 2.31 6.98 11.18
C SER A 274 3.67 7.45 10.69
N VAL A 275 3.74 8.04 9.48
CA VAL A 275 4.98 8.63 8.96
C VAL A 275 5.41 9.85 9.78
N GLY A 276 4.46 10.66 10.25
CA GLY A 276 4.74 11.77 11.17
C GLY A 276 5.32 11.29 12.51
N GLU A 277 4.91 10.13 13.00
CA GLU A 277 5.49 9.51 14.20
C GLU A 277 6.92 8.99 13.94
N ILE A 278 7.17 8.39 12.75
CA ILE A 278 8.52 7.99 12.34
C ILE A 278 9.45 9.20 12.25
N ASP A 279 9.01 10.32 11.70
CA ASP A 279 9.81 11.56 11.64
C ASP A 279 10.18 12.04 13.04
N ARG A 280 9.23 12.08 13.98
CA ARG A 280 9.49 12.45 15.39
C ARG A 280 10.48 11.50 16.06
N MET A 281 10.34 10.18 15.86
CA MET A 281 11.29 9.19 16.39
C MET A 281 12.68 9.37 15.78
N THR A 282 12.77 9.72 14.51
CA THR A 282 14.02 9.98 13.80
C THR A 282 14.73 11.21 14.39
N GLN A 283 14.01 12.29 14.68
CA GLN A 283 14.56 13.47 15.37
C GLN A 283 15.04 13.14 16.78
N GLN A 284 14.29 12.32 17.53
CA GLN A 284 14.72 11.84 18.84
C GLN A 284 15.99 10.98 18.74
N ASN A 285 16.10 10.12 17.75
CA ASN A 285 17.29 9.30 17.53
C ASN A 285 18.50 10.19 17.20
N ALA A 286 18.34 11.24 16.39
CA ALA A 286 19.42 12.18 16.11
C ALA A 286 19.95 12.84 17.40
N ALA A 287 19.05 13.29 18.27
CA ALA A 287 19.43 13.85 19.57
C ALA A 287 20.12 12.82 20.49
N LEU A 288 19.64 11.56 20.48
CA LEU A 288 20.26 10.47 21.25
C LEU A 288 21.65 10.12 20.72
N VAL A 289 21.86 10.16 19.41
CA VAL A 289 23.18 9.96 18.78
C VAL A 289 24.16 11.02 19.25
N GLU A 290 23.78 12.30 19.25
CA GLU A 290 24.63 13.38 19.74
C GLU A 290 24.99 13.20 21.21
N GLN A 291 24.02 12.87 22.06
CA GLN A 291 24.26 12.65 23.51
C GLN A 291 25.16 11.42 23.74
N SER A 292 24.93 10.32 22.97
CA SER A 292 25.74 9.11 23.09
C SER A 292 27.17 9.32 22.61
N ALA A 293 27.37 10.12 21.56
CA ALA A 293 28.68 10.49 21.06
C ALA A 293 29.47 11.31 22.11
N ALA A 294 28.81 12.31 22.73
CA ALA A 294 29.41 13.09 23.79
C ALA A 294 29.77 12.24 25.02
N ALA A 295 28.90 11.28 25.39
CA ALA A 295 29.15 10.35 26.48
C ALA A 295 30.33 9.41 26.18
N ALA A 296 30.41 8.86 24.99
CA ALA A 296 31.52 8.01 24.53
C ALA A 296 32.86 8.76 24.54
N ASP A 297 32.86 10.01 24.12
CA ASP A 297 34.03 10.86 24.14
C ASP A 297 34.50 11.18 25.58
N SER A 298 33.56 11.47 26.49
CA SER A 298 33.82 11.63 27.89
C SER A 298 34.41 10.38 28.56
N LEU A 299 33.84 9.19 28.23
CA LEU A 299 34.36 7.91 28.74
C LEU A 299 35.77 7.63 28.23
N ARG A 300 36.05 7.92 26.97
CA ARG A 300 37.40 7.79 26.39
C ARG A 300 38.39 8.70 27.07
N GLU A 301 38.02 9.96 27.39
CA GLU A 301 38.85 10.89 28.10
C GLU A 301 39.12 10.42 29.55
N GLN A 302 38.10 9.91 30.24
CA GLN A 302 38.25 9.35 31.59
C GLN A 302 39.17 8.12 31.60
N ALA A 303 39.02 7.21 30.60
CA ALA A 303 39.90 6.07 30.44
C ALA A 303 41.36 6.49 30.22
N ALA A 304 41.60 7.51 29.40
CA ALA A 304 42.93 8.06 29.17
C ALA A 304 43.52 8.68 30.41
N ARG A 305 42.74 9.44 31.20
CA ARG A 305 43.17 10.00 32.50
C ARG A 305 43.52 8.91 33.48
N LEU A 306 42.71 7.86 33.63
CA LEU A 306 43.00 6.71 34.49
C LEU A 306 44.31 6.02 34.07
N ALA A 307 44.47 5.75 32.77
CA ALA A 307 45.71 5.18 32.25
C ALA A 307 46.92 6.06 32.56
N GLN A 308 46.80 7.39 32.46
CA GLN A 308 47.86 8.35 32.81
C GLN A 308 48.21 8.32 34.31
N VAL A 309 47.21 8.25 35.17
CA VAL A 309 47.42 8.18 36.64
C VAL A 309 48.17 6.89 37.00
N VAL A 310 47.80 5.77 36.45
CA VAL A 310 48.43 4.48 36.74
C VAL A 310 49.80 4.31 36.03
N GLN A 311 50.11 5.10 35.01
CA GLN A 311 51.44 5.13 34.37
C GLN A 311 52.56 5.63 35.33
N GLN A 312 52.19 6.37 36.37
CA GLN A 312 53.16 6.79 37.38
C GLN A 312 53.72 5.61 38.17
N PHE A 313 53.01 4.48 38.19
CA PHE A 313 53.42 3.27 38.85
C PHE A 313 54.19 2.37 37.91
N ARG A 314 55.43 2.01 38.28
CA ARG A 314 56.23 1.03 37.57
C ARG A 314 55.93 -0.37 38.09
N LEU A 315 55.35 -1.20 37.32
CA LEU A 315 55.13 -2.61 37.64
C LEU A 315 56.38 -3.43 37.28
N ALA A 316 56.62 -4.51 37.99
CA ALA A 316 57.56 -5.53 37.51
C ALA A 316 57.04 -6.10 36.19
N ASP A 317 57.90 -6.18 35.17
CA ASP A 317 57.54 -6.83 33.91
C ASP A 317 57.06 -8.26 34.20
N ALA A 318 55.82 -8.56 33.90
CA ALA A 318 55.29 -9.90 34.05
C ALA A 318 56.07 -10.85 33.12
N PRO A 319 56.45 -12.04 33.60
CA PRO A 319 57.10 -13.02 32.74
C PRO A 319 56.24 -13.30 31.49
N PRO A 320 56.82 -13.49 30.29
CA PRO A 320 56.14 -13.57 29.01
C PRO A 320 55.14 -14.74 28.85
N GLU A 321 55.00 -15.58 29.86
CA GLU A 321 54.12 -16.77 29.81
C GLU A 321 52.59 -16.49 29.88
N ARG A 322 52.16 -15.31 30.36
CA ARG A 322 50.72 -14.98 30.39
C ARG A 322 50.19 -14.29 29.16
N ALA A 323 51.02 -13.73 28.31
CA ALA A 323 50.61 -13.07 27.07
C ALA A 323 50.15 -14.09 25.98
N ALA A 324 50.61 -15.31 26.05
CA ALA A 324 50.27 -16.36 25.06
C ALA A 324 48.88 -16.99 25.28
N ARG A 325 48.28 -16.84 26.46
CA ARG A 325 46.95 -17.41 26.77
C ARG A 325 45.76 -16.45 26.52
N ALA A 326 46.03 -15.15 26.36
CA ALA A 326 45.01 -14.14 26.09
C ALA A 326 44.77 -13.92 24.56
N ALA A 327 45.61 -14.50 23.69
CA ALA A 327 45.54 -14.30 22.25
C ALA A 327 44.76 -15.38 21.47
N SER A 328 43.98 -16.24 22.14
CA SER A 328 43.08 -17.16 21.44
C SER A 328 41.74 -16.45 21.20
N PRO A 329 41.37 -16.19 19.93
CA PRO A 329 40.08 -15.55 19.65
C PRO A 329 38.93 -16.50 20.02
N PRO A 330 37.79 -15.98 20.55
CA PRO A 330 36.64 -16.80 20.83
C PRO A 330 36.09 -17.38 19.52
N GLU A 331 35.95 -18.69 19.49
CA GLU A 331 35.35 -19.47 18.42
C GLU A 331 33.92 -18.92 18.12
N ARG A 332 33.76 -18.25 16.98
CA ARG A 332 32.44 -17.79 16.51
C ARG A 332 31.59 -19.02 16.21
N LYS A 333 30.71 -19.38 17.12
CA LYS A 333 29.57 -20.27 16.80
C LYS A 333 28.76 -19.63 15.69
N ARG A 334 28.84 -20.21 14.48
CA ARG A 334 27.88 -19.96 13.40
C ARG A 334 26.52 -20.44 13.88
N LEU A 335 25.62 -19.52 14.15
CA LEU A 335 24.18 -19.79 14.19
C LEU A 335 23.70 -19.84 12.73
N VAL A 336 23.17 -20.99 12.37
CA VAL A 336 22.45 -21.28 11.10
C VAL A 336 21.06 -20.64 11.15
#